data_d088103c0feefbd06700a6247bd4bd09
#
_entry.id   d088103c0feefbd06700a6247bd4bd09
#
_cell.length_a   1.000
_cell.length_b   1.000
_cell.length_c   1.000
_cell.angle_alpha   90.00
_cell.angle_beta   90.00
_cell.angle_gamma   90.00
#
_symmetry.space_group_name_H-M   'P 1'
#
loop_
_entity.id
_entity.type
_entity.pdbx_description
1 polymer ?
#
loop_
_entity_poly.entity_id
_entity_poly.type
_entity_poly.pdbx_seq_one_letter_code
_entity_poly.pdbx_strand_id
1 'polypeptide(L)'
;PNEPFKKPESEDPHTLKPVLRNMWQGGQVFTVDNASGKLATEYTPTELKQDKVVRAVHSILYWVDKNNPRGPVPEHPEKDSQFTNWEYPVRKWAQEQNFTDENPSLVVPTQTDDIHTPDTVPKVTLMSPNSNRHYQKDTPLSVSLNYSGKYPLLRADISVNGLYLGSSNNNTFSFIPSDLEILNTDNTLQVVVYDAMLNRTEVNTMFIVD
;
A
#
# COMPACT_ATOMS: atom_id res chain seq x y z
N PRO A 1 -11.25 -14.73 62.49
CA PRO A 1 -12.14 -14.13 61.50
C PRO A 1 -11.56 -14.42 60.13
N ASN A 2 -12.28 -15.24 59.34
CA ASN A 2 -11.94 -15.47 57.93
C ASN A 2 -12.38 -14.21 57.18
N GLU A 3 -11.47 -13.30 56.92
CA GLU A 3 -11.74 -12.28 55.90
C GLU A 3 -11.81 -12.93 54.53
N PRO A 4 -12.90 -12.74 53.78
CA PRO A 4 -12.98 -13.26 52.45
C PRO A 4 -11.90 -12.63 51.56
N PHE A 5 -11.22 -13.45 50.78
CA PHE A 5 -10.23 -12.99 49.83
C PHE A 5 -10.89 -11.99 48.88
N LYS A 6 -10.51 -10.71 48.94
CA LYS A 6 -11.00 -9.70 48.03
C LYS A 6 -10.31 -9.92 46.67
N LYS A 7 -11.11 -10.28 45.67
CA LYS A 7 -10.61 -10.31 44.26
C LYS A 7 -10.10 -8.90 43.94
N PRO A 8 -8.86 -8.77 43.45
CA PRO A 8 -8.36 -7.49 42.94
C PRO A 8 -9.33 -6.91 41.93
N GLU A 9 -9.52 -5.61 41.92
CA GLU A 9 -10.27 -4.93 40.88
C GLU A 9 -9.63 -5.28 39.53
N SER A 10 -10.47 -5.69 38.57
CA SER A 10 -9.98 -5.97 37.21
C SER A 10 -9.54 -4.66 36.58
N GLU A 11 -8.25 -4.51 36.40
CA GLU A 11 -7.70 -3.36 35.67
C GLU A 11 -8.17 -3.38 34.24
N ASP A 12 -8.27 -2.19 33.62
CA ASP A 12 -8.54 -2.07 32.21
C ASP A 12 -7.43 -2.80 31.43
N PRO A 13 -7.75 -3.88 30.69
CA PRO A 13 -6.76 -4.64 29.94
C PRO A 13 -5.99 -3.78 28.92
N HIS A 14 -6.57 -2.64 28.49
CA HIS A 14 -5.94 -1.75 27.51
C HIS A 14 -4.75 -0.97 28.09
N THR A 15 -4.62 -0.87 29.41
CA THR A 15 -3.49 -0.22 30.08
C THR A 15 -2.27 -1.12 30.24
N LEU A 16 -2.42 -2.43 30.05
CA LEU A 16 -1.33 -3.39 30.17
C LEU A 16 -0.54 -3.51 28.86
N LYS A 17 0.76 -3.76 28.99
CA LYS A 17 1.60 -4.10 27.82
C LYS A 17 1.02 -5.31 27.05
N PRO A 18 1.14 -5.37 25.72
CA PRO A 18 0.63 -6.49 24.92
C PRO A 18 1.06 -7.88 25.44
N VAL A 19 2.33 -8.03 25.85
CA VAL A 19 2.87 -9.29 26.37
C VAL A 19 2.17 -9.73 27.66
N LEU A 20 1.71 -8.80 28.50
CA LEU A 20 0.95 -9.11 29.73
C LEU A 20 -0.52 -9.47 29.45
N ARG A 21 -0.97 -9.30 28.22
CA ARG A 21 -2.31 -9.68 27.71
C ARG A 21 -2.28 -10.93 26.84
N ASN A 22 -1.22 -11.72 26.89
CA ASN A 22 -0.96 -12.85 25.97
C ASN A 22 -0.95 -12.45 24.48
N MET A 23 -0.63 -11.20 24.18
CA MET A 23 -0.46 -10.71 22.82
C MET A 23 1.02 -10.63 22.48
N TRP A 24 1.34 -10.89 21.22
CA TRP A 24 2.70 -10.73 20.74
C TRP A 24 3.18 -9.28 20.90
N GLN A 25 4.32 -9.10 21.53
CA GLN A 25 5.03 -7.82 21.62
C GLN A 25 6.32 -7.90 20.80
N GLY A 26 6.67 -6.81 20.12
CA GLY A 26 7.86 -6.74 19.26
C GLY A 26 7.58 -7.05 17.80
N GLY A 27 6.30 -7.23 17.39
CA GLY A 27 5.92 -7.19 15.99
C GLY A 27 5.71 -5.75 15.54
N GLN A 28 6.42 -5.34 14.48
CA GLN A 28 6.14 -4.08 13.78
C GLN A 28 5.61 -4.40 12.39
N VAL A 29 4.57 -3.70 11.99
CA VAL A 29 4.00 -3.82 10.66
C VAL A 29 4.48 -2.63 9.84
N PHE A 30 5.06 -2.92 8.70
CA PHE A 30 5.50 -1.94 7.72
C PHE A 30 4.73 -2.16 6.44
N THR A 31 4.06 -1.14 5.93
CA THR A 31 3.47 -1.21 4.61
C THR A 31 4.58 -0.93 3.59
N VAL A 32 4.85 -1.89 2.74
CA VAL A 32 5.88 -1.81 1.69
C VAL A 32 5.22 -1.81 0.31
N ASP A 33 5.90 -1.19 -0.63
CA ASP A 33 5.60 -1.36 -2.04
C ASP A 33 6.17 -2.67 -2.56
N ASN A 34 5.33 -3.51 -3.15
CA ASN A 34 5.73 -4.82 -3.67
C ASN A 34 6.63 -4.73 -4.92
N ALA A 35 6.63 -3.59 -5.62
CA ALA A 35 7.46 -3.39 -6.79
C ALA A 35 8.91 -2.98 -6.42
N SER A 36 9.07 -2.08 -5.44
CA SER A 36 10.38 -1.60 -5.00
C SER A 36 10.94 -2.37 -3.81
N GLY A 37 10.09 -3.03 -3.01
CA GLY A 37 10.44 -3.62 -1.72
C GLY A 37 10.69 -2.60 -0.62
N LYS A 38 10.44 -1.32 -0.86
CA LYS A 38 10.68 -0.19 0.05
C LYS A 38 9.40 0.21 0.79
N LEU A 39 9.51 1.11 1.77
CA LEU A 39 8.35 1.63 2.49
C LEU A 39 7.40 2.33 1.52
N ALA A 40 6.14 1.89 1.52
CA ALA A 40 5.11 2.51 0.71
C ALA A 40 4.87 3.97 1.13
N THR A 41 4.55 4.81 0.17
CA THR A 41 4.20 6.22 0.35
C THR A 41 2.73 6.47 0.04
N GLU A 42 2.29 7.70 0.11
CA GLU A 42 0.96 8.11 -0.35
C GLU A 42 0.78 7.92 -1.87
N TYR A 43 1.88 7.96 -2.62
CA TYR A 43 1.89 7.80 -4.08
C TYR A 43 1.90 6.33 -4.53
N THR A 44 2.26 5.40 -3.65
CA THR A 44 2.26 3.97 -3.96
C THR A 44 0.83 3.48 -4.21
N PRO A 45 0.54 2.86 -5.36
CA PRO A 45 -0.76 2.29 -5.65
C PRO A 45 -1.21 1.29 -4.57
N THR A 46 -2.51 1.29 -4.26
CA THR A 46 -3.07 0.42 -3.21
C THR A 46 -2.85 -1.06 -3.53
N GLU A 47 -2.89 -1.41 -4.81
CA GLU A 47 -2.70 -2.77 -5.33
C GLU A 47 -1.28 -3.31 -5.11
N LEU A 48 -0.30 -2.40 -4.95
CA LEU A 48 1.10 -2.74 -4.70
C LEU A 48 1.47 -2.64 -3.22
N LYS A 49 0.59 -2.11 -2.37
CA LYS A 49 0.83 -2.04 -0.93
C LYS A 49 0.68 -3.41 -0.29
N GLN A 50 1.73 -3.84 0.41
CA GLN A 50 1.76 -5.09 1.14
C GLN A 50 2.26 -4.84 2.56
N ASP A 51 1.58 -5.43 3.55
CA ASP A 51 2.04 -5.37 4.93
C ASP A 51 3.12 -6.42 5.17
N LYS A 52 4.29 -5.94 5.61
CA LYS A 52 5.42 -6.76 6.06
C LYS A 52 5.50 -6.69 7.57
N VAL A 53 5.38 -7.85 8.23
CA VAL A 53 5.49 -7.97 9.68
C VAL A 53 6.93 -8.34 10.01
N VAL A 54 7.64 -7.43 10.69
CA VAL A 54 8.95 -7.69 11.26
C VAL A 54 8.76 -8.07 12.73
N ARG A 55 9.28 -9.23 13.13
CA ARG A 55 9.13 -9.77 14.47
C ARG A 55 10.46 -9.78 15.20
N ALA A 56 10.53 -9.08 16.32
CA ALA A 56 11.61 -9.22 17.27
C ALA A 56 11.21 -10.27 18.32
N VAL A 57 11.93 -11.38 18.39
CA VAL A 57 11.63 -12.51 19.28
C VAL A 57 12.58 -12.49 20.47
N HIS A 58 12.04 -12.05 21.61
CA HIS A 58 12.77 -11.97 22.87
C HIS A 58 11.96 -12.58 24.00
N SER A 59 12.64 -12.93 25.09
CA SER A 59 11.99 -13.33 26.34
C SER A 59 11.17 -12.19 26.95
N ILE A 60 10.29 -12.51 27.90
CA ILE A 60 9.46 -11.51 28.57
C ILE A 60 10.33 -10.44 29.28
N LEU A 61 11.52 -10.81 29.77
CA LEU A 61 12.42 -9.87 30.49
C LEU A 61 13.03 -8.81 29.57
N TYR A 62 13.00 -9.02 28.26
CA TYR A 62 13.36 -7.97 27.31
C TYR A 62 12.33 -6.83 27.29
N TRP A 63 11.05 -7.17 27.46
CA TRP A 63 9.93 -6.26 27.33
C TRP A 63 9.42 -5.73 28.67
N VAL A 64 9.71 -6.43 29.78
CA VAL A 64 9.11 -6.18 31.09
C VAL A 64 10.20 -6.18 32.16
N ASP A 65 10.29 -5.09 32.92
CA ASP A 65 11.04 -5.09 34.19
C ASP A 65 10.21 -5.83 35.24
N LYS A 66 10.77 -6.89 35.82
CA LYS A 66 10.09 -7.68 36.86
C LYS A 66 9.75 -6.90 38.11
N ASN A 67 10.53 -5.83 38.41
CA ASN A 67 10.31 -4.97 39.57
C ASN A 67 9.29 -3.85 39.28
N ASN A 68 9.07 -3.53 37.99
CA ASN A 68 8.09 -2.57 37.55
C ASN A 68 7.39 -3.05 36.25
N PRO A 69 6.55 -4.09 36.33
CA PRO A 69 6.01 -4.75 35.13
C PRO A 69 5.19 -3.82 34.20
N ARG A 70 4.62 -2.75 34.76
CA ARG A 70 3.79 -1.76 34.04
C ARG A 70 4.58 -0.56 33.55
N GLY A 71 5.82 -0.44 33.99
CA GLY A 71 6.72 0.65 33.59
C GLY A 71 7.10 0.58 32.10
N PRO A 72 7.99 1.47 31.63
CA PRO A 72 8.50 1.42 30.26
C PRO A 72 9.24 0.09 29.98
N VAL A 73 9.52 -0.15 28.70
CA VAL A 73 10.43 -1.25 28.31
C VAL A 73 11.81 -0.97 28.91
N PRO A 74 12.46 -1.97 29.51
CA PRO A 74 13.80 -1.79 30.08
C PRO A 74 14.79 -1.31 29.00
N GLU A 75 15.55 -0.26 29.29
CA GLU A 75 16.64 0.19 28.43
C GLU A 75 17.82 -0.80 28.43
N HIS A 76 17.99 -1.52 29.54
CA HIS A 76 19.09 -2.45 29.79
C HIS A 76 18.57 -3.77 30.38
N PRO A 77 17.83 -4.58 29.59
CA PRO A 77 17.29 -5.85 30.09
C PRO A 77 18.37 -6.84 30.51
N GLU A 78 19.55 -6.75 29.92
CA GLU A 78 20.73 -7.60 30.21
C GLU A 78 21.25 -7.43 31.65
N LYS A 79 20.87 -6.35 32.35
CA LYS A 79 21.23 -6.15 33.77
C LYS A 79 20.43 -7.01 34.72
N ASP A 80 19.31 -7.58 34.29
CA ASP A 80 18.58 -8.56 35.09
C ASP A 80 19.38 -9.88 35.14
N SER A 81 19.64 -10.36 36.35
CA SER A 81 20.43 -11.59 36.57
C SER A 81 19.82 -12.85 35.95
N GLN A 82 18.53 -12.84 35.62
CA GLN A 82 17.82 -13.95 35.00
C GLN A 82 17.71 -13.78 33.48
N PHE A 83 18.03 -12.60 32.94
CA PHE A 83 17.83 -12.29 31.54
C PHE A 83 18.46 -13.33 30.62
N THR A 84 19.73 -13.63 30.79
CA THR A 84 20.46 -14.60 29.95
C THR A 84 19.80 -15.99 29.95
N ASN A 85 19.33 -16.43 31.13
CA ASN A 85 18.71 -17.74 31.26
C ASN A 85 17.35 -17.84 30.54
N TRP A 86 16.62 -16.75 30.47
CA TRP A 86 15.32 -16.67 29.77
C TRP A 86 15.48 -16.37 28.29
N GLU A 87 16.44 -15.52 27.94
CA GLU A 87 16.68 -15.09 26.58
C GLU A 87 17.25 -16.20 25.71
N TYR A 88 18.22 -16.97 26.23
CA TYR A 88 18.90 -18.02 25.49
C TYR A 88 17.96 -19.04 24.83
N PRO A 89 17.02 -19.71 25.53
CA PRO A 89 16.12 -20.67 24.93
C PRO A 89 15.15 -20.03 23.93
N VAL A 90 14.72 -18.79 24.17
CA VAL A 90 13.83 -18.09 23.26
C VAL A 90 14.55 -17.74 21.97
N ARG A 91 15.79 -17.23 22.05
CA ARG A 91 16.60 -16.90 20.85
C ARG A 91 16.98 -18.18 20.06
N LYS A 92 17.28 -19.26 20.76
CA LYS A 92 17.53 -20.55 20.11
C LYS A 92 16.30 -21.05 19.35
N TRP A 93 15.12 -21.00 19.98
CA TRP A 93 13.86 -21.36 19.32
C TRP A 93 13.59 -20.43 18.12
N ALA A 94 13.79 -19.12 18.27
CA ALA A 94 13.63 -18.16 17.19
C ALA A 94 14.53 -18.47 15.99
N GLN A 95 15.77 -18.87 16.24
CA GLN A 95 16.72 -19.31 15.20
C GLN A 95 16.21 -20.57 14.48
N GLU A 96 15.75 -21.58 15.21
CA GLU A 96 15.18 -22.81 14.64
C GLU A 96 13.93 -22.55 13.79
N GLN A 97 13.16 -21.51 14.13
CA GLN A 97 11.96 -21.07 13.37
C GLN A 97 12.27 -20.02 12.29
N ASN A 98 13.54 -19.69 12.07
CA ASN A 98 14.00 -18.65 11.13
C ASN A 98 13.43 -17.25 11.44
N PHE A 99 13.24 -16.93 12.71
CA PHE A 99 12.86 -15.60 13.23
C PHE A 99 14.06 -14.87 13.80
N THR A 100 15.14 -14.79 13.04
CA THR A 100 16.37 -14.10 13.46
C THR A 100 16.54 -12.78 12.71
N ASP A 101 17.29 -11.86 13.30
CA ASP A 101 17.63 -10.57 12.70
C ASP A 101 18.46 -10.73 11.40
N GLU A 102 19.06 -11.90 11.19
CA GLU A 102 19.81 -12.26 9.99
C GLU A 102 18.92 -12.67 8.81
N ASN A 103 17.63 -12.95 9.06
CA ASN A 103 16.70 -13.31 8.00
C ASN A 103 16.37 -12.06 7.16
N PRO A 104 16.72 -12.00 5.85
CA PRO A 104 16.46 -10.83 5.00
C PRO A 104 14.98 -10.43 4.94
N SER A 105 14.06 -11.38 5.13
CA SER A 105 12.61 -11.09 5.15
C SER A 105 12.17 -10.34 6.40
N LEU A 106 13.00 -10.30 7.46
CA LEU A 106 12.73 -9.61 8.72
C LEU A 106 13.46 -8.26 8.83
N VAL A 107 14.26 -7.90 7.83
CA VAL A 107 14.94 -6.60 7.82
C VAL A 107 13.89 -5.48 7.72
N VAL A 108 13.99 -4.52 8.63
CA VAL A 108 13.14 -3.33 8.62
C VAL A 108 13.47 -2.50 7.38
N PRO A 109 12.48 -2.20 6.52
CA PRO A 109 12.70 -1.31 5.40
C PRO A 109 13.04 0.10 5.91
N THR A 110 14.14 0.67 5.45
CA THR A 110 14.60 2.01 5.85
C THR A 110 14.46 3.05 4.74
N GLN A 111 14.32 2.58 3.50
CA GLN A 111 14.17 3.44 2.33
C GLN A 111 12.69 3.54 1.95
N THR A 112 12.29 4.72 1.51
CA THR A 112 10.95 4.95 0.96
C THR A 112 10.90 4.60 -0.52
N ASP A 113 9.71 4.27 -0.99
CA ASP A 113 9.41 3.99 -2.40
C ASP A 113 9.88 5.16 -3.29
N ASP A 114 10.65 4.84 -4.33
CA ASP A 114 11.20 5.75 -5.33
C ASP A 114 10.72 5.43 -6.75
N ILE A 115 9.82 4.45 -6.86
CA ILE A 115 9.13 4.10 -8.11
C ILE A 115 7.87 4.94 -8.27
N HIS A 116 7.14 5.17 -7.17
CA HIS A 116 5.88 5.91 -7.13
C HIS A 116 6.11 7.27 -6.47
N THR A 117 6.47 8.25 -7.28
CA THR A 117 6.71 9.64 -6.85
C THR A 117 6.03 10.60 -7.83
N PRO A 118 5.79 11.86 -7.46
CA PRO A 118 5.25 12.85 -8.39
C PRO A 118 6.04 12.99 -9.70
N ASP A 119 7.36 12.77 -9.64
CA ASP A 119 8.24 12.89 -10.81
C ASP A 119 8.19 11.68 -11.74
N THR A 120 7.70 10.54 -11.26
CA THR A 120 7.59 9.29 -12.04
C THR A 120 6.22 9.11 -12.68
N VAL A 121 5.24 9.93 -12.31
CA VAL A 121 3.90 9.93 -12.92
C VAL A 121 4.01 10.21 -14.42
N PRO A 122 3.42 9.38 -15.30
CA PRO A 122 3.51 9.58 -16.73
C PRO A 122 2.81 10.86 -17.18
N LYS A 123 3.40 11.55 -18.13
CA LYS A 123 2.80 12.73 -18.77
C LYS A 123 2.05 12.27 -20.01
N VAL A 124 0.77 12.62 -20.06
CA VAL A 124 -0.13 12.20 -21.14
C VAL A 124 -0.83 13.42 -21.71
N THR A 125 -0.93 13.48 -23.02
CA THR A 125 -1.70 14.51 -23.73
C THR A 125 -2.62 13.83 -24.73
N LEU A 126 -3.93 14.20 -24.70
CA LEU A 126 -4.88 13.77 -25.71
C LEU A 126 -4.62 14.55 -27.02
N MET A 127 -4.37 13.80 -28.07
CA MET A 127 -4.20 14.35 -29.43
C MET A 127 -5.51 14.31 -30.21
N SER A 128 -6.39 13.34 -29.91
CA SER A 128 -7.74 13.19 -30.45
C SER A 128 -8.63 12.47 -29.41
N PRO A 129 -9.93 12.85 -29.30
CA PRO A 129 -10.60 13.94 -29.97
C PRO A 129 -10.12 15.31 -29.50
N ASN A 130 -10.20 16.31 -30.40
CA ASN A 130 -9.92 17.69 -30.04
C ASN A 130 -11.13 18.31 -29.33
N SER A 131 -10.87 19.11 -28.31
CA SER A 131 -11.87 19.86 -27.58
C SER A 131 -12.73 20.70 -28.54
N ASN A 132 -14.03 20.67 -28.34
CA ASN A 132 -15.05 21.43 -29.11
C ASN A 132 -15.09 21.13 -30.63
N ARG A 133 -14.49 20.03 -31.08
CA ARG A 133 -14.62 19.59 -32.46
C ARG A 133 -15.86 18.68 -32.61
N HIS A 134 -16.56 18.83 -33.76
CA HIS A 134 -17.70 18.03 -34.14
C HIS A 134 -17.27 16.73 -34.81
N TYR A 135 -17.90 15.64 -34.42
CA TYR A 135 -17.67 14.29 -34.96
C TYR A 135 -18.98 13.68 -35.38
N GLN A 136 -18.95 12.93 -36.48
CA GLN A 136 -20.11 12.22 -36.99
C GLN A 136 -20.39 10.98 -36.14
N LYS A 137 -21.67 10.77 -35.78
CA LYS A 137 -22.04 9.68 -34.86
C LYS A 137 -21.81 8.28 -35.43
N ASP A 138 -21.90 8.11 -36.76
CA ASP A 138 -21.82 6.80 -37.43
C ASP A 138 -20.41 6.50 -37.99
N THR A 139 -19.41 7.31 -37.67
CA THR A 139 -18.04 7.10 -38.09
C THR A 139 -17.12 6.78 -36.91
N PRO A 140 -16.12 5.89 -37.10
CA PRO A 140 -15.17 5.61 -36.03
C PRO A 140 -14.46 6.87 -35.54
N LEU A 141 -14.58 7.13 -34.24
CA LEU A 141 -13.84 8.18 -33.57
C LEU A 141 -12.59 7.57 -32.96
N SER A 142 -11.45 8.09 -33.38
CA SER A 142 -10.14 7.63 -32.87
C SER A 142 -9.71 8.48 -31.69
N VAL A 143 -9.43 7.81 -30.56
CA VAL A 143 -8.73 8.38 -29.42
C VAL A 143 -7.25 8.16 -29.63
N SER A 144 -6.45 9.20 -29.57
CA SER A 144 -4.99 9.11 -29.68
C SER A 144 -4.30 9.89 -28.57
N LEU A 145 -3.24 9.30 -28.03
CA LEU A 145 -2.49 9.80 -26.90
C LEU A 145 -1.04 10.07 -27.29
N ASN A 146 -0.47 11.14 -26.76
CA ASN A 146 0.97 11.29 -26.66
C ASN A 146 1.39 10.93 -25.24
N TYR A 147 2.17 9.86 -25.09
CA TYR A 147 2.63 9.33 -23.82
C TYR A 147 4.12 9.61 -23.63
N SER A 148 4.51 10.08 -22.46
CA SER A 148 5.90 10.24 -22.03
C SER A 148 6.03 9.91 -20.55
N GLY A 149 6.81 8.91 -20.21
CA GLY A 149 7.02 8.45 -18.84
C GLY A 149 8.36 7.74 -18.67
N LYS A 150 8.78 7.59 -17.43
CA LYS A 150 9.98 6.83 -17.06
C LYS A 150 9.81 5.33 -17.38
N TYR A 151 8.61 4.82 -17.21
CA TYR A 151 8.24 3.42 -17.43
C TYR A 151 7.36 3.31 -18.68
N PRO A 152 7.37 2.17 -19.38
CA PRO A 152 6.56 1.99 -20.57
C PRO A 152 5.05 2.02 -20.27
N LEU A 153 4.25 2.43 -21.25
CA LEU A 153 2.80 2.34 -21.20
C LEU A 153 2.37 0.88 -20.96
N LEU A 154 1.57 0.66 -19.92
CA LEU A 154 0.93 -0.63 -19.66
C LEU A 154 -0.44 -0.69 -20.34
N ARG A 155 -1.30 0.28 -20.04
CA ARG A 155 -2.64 0.39 -20.62
C ARG A 155 -3.21 1.81 -20.47
N ALA A 156 -4.17 2.10 -21.33
CA ALA A 156 -5.05 3.25 -21.22
C ALA A 156 -6.50 2.74 -21.12
N ASP A 157 -7.20 3.12 -20.10
CA ASP A 157 -8.63 2.81 -19.86
C ASP A 157 -9.46 3.98 -20.35
N ILE A 158 -10.42 3.72 -21.25
CA ILE A 158 -11.22 4.74 -21.94
C ILE A 158 -12.66 4.69 -21.46
N SER A 159 -13.20 5.86 -21.09
CA SER A 159 -14.59 6.03 -20.70
C SER A 159 -15.20 7.25 -21.39
N VAL A 160 -16.48 7.16 -21.75
CA VAL A 160 -17.26 8.27 -22.28
C VAL A 160 -18.47 8.49 -21.37
N ASN A 161 -18.68 9.72 -20.93
CA ASN A 161 -19.77 10.10 -20.01
C ASN A 161 -19.86 9.18 -18.77
N GLY A 162 -18.73 8.66 -18.30
CA GLY A 162 -18.63 7.73 -17.17
C GLY A 162 -18.83 6.25 -17.53
N LEU A 163 -19.22 5.91 -18.75
CA LEU A 163 -19.30 4.52 -19.21
C LEU A 163 -17.91 4.06 -19.70
N TYR A 164 -17.41 2.99 -19.10
CA TYR A 164 -16.18 2.35 -19.52
C TYR A 164 -16.36 1.64 -20.88
N LEU A 165 -15.53 1.97 -21.87
CA LEU A 165 -15.57 1.41 -23.21
C LEU A 165 -14.57 0.27 -23.43
N GLY A 166 -13.45 0.33 -22.75
CA GLY A 166 -12.38 -0.66 -22.89
C GLY A 166 -11.02 -0.12 -22.58
N SER A 167 -10.02 -0.99 -22.73
CA SER A 167 -8.60 -0.66 -22.55
C SER A 167 -7.81 -0.87 -23.83
N SER A 168 -6.75 -0.08 -24.01
CA SER A 168 -5.76 -0.27 -25.06
C SER A 168 -4.36 -0.28 -24.43
N ASN A 169 -3.50 -1.17 -24.91
CA ASN A 169 -2.07 -1.19 -24.58
C ASN A 169 -1.23 -0.35 -25.57
N ASN A 170 -1.89 0.32 -26.50
CA ASN A 170 -1.31 1.22 -27.46
C ASN A 170 -1.75 2.66 -27.20
N ASN A 171 -1.10 3.62 -27.88
CA ASN A 171 -1.45 5.03 -27.81
C ASN A 171 -2.75 5.38 -28.56
N THR A 172 -3.49 4.39 -29.06
CA THR A 172 -4.71 4.58 -29.83
C THR A 172 -5.81 3.62 -29.41
N PHE A 173 -7.05 4.13 -29.47
CA PHE A 173 -8.28 3.37 -29.27
C PHE A 173 -9.34 3.93 -30.24
N SER A 174 -10.28 3.12 -30.70
CA SER A 174 -11.33 3.59 -31.62
C SER A 174 -12.67 3.01 -31.22
N PHE A 175 -13.72 3.82 -31.32
CA PHE A 175 -15.10 3.40 -31.08
C PHE A 175 -16.03 4.15 -32.04
N ILE A 176 -17.24 3.63 -32.26
CA ILE A 176 -18.28 4.28 -33.04
C ILE A 176 -19.25 4.95 -32.06
N PRO A 177 -19.42 6.30 -32.10
CA PRO A 177 -20.26 6.99 -31.15
C PRO A 177 -21.70 6.48 -31.12
N SER A 178 -22.31 6.15 -32.27
CA SER A 178 -23.69 5.63 -32.33
C SER A 178 -23.93 4.29 -31.62
N ASP A 179 -22.86 3.55 -31.29
CA ASP A 179 -22.94 2.31 -30.52
C ASP A 179 -23.15 2.57 -29.01
N LEU A 180 -23.06 3.84 -28.57
CA LEU A 180 -23.18 4.22 -27.17
C LEU A 180 -24.57 4.74 -26.84
N GLU A 181 -25.28 4.03 -25.94
CA GLU A 181 -26.64 4.44 -25.48
C GLU A 181 -26.64 5.74 -24.66
N ILE A 182 -25.47 6.15 -24.13
CA ILE A 182 -25.31 7.32 -23.25
C ILE A 182 -24.80 8.56 -23.96
N LEU A 183 -24.83 8.55 -25.30
CA LEU A 183 -24.32 9.66 -26.08
C LEU A 183 -25.25 10.89 -26.00
N ASN A 184 -24.63 12.05 -25.79
CA ASN A 184 -25.26 13.36 -25.83
C ASN A 184 -24.67 14.18 -26.97
N THR A 185 -25.17 15.41 -27.17
CA THR A 185 -24.52 16.37 -28.09
C THR A 185 -23.12 16.69 -27.57
N ASP A 186 -23.01 17.06 -26.29
CA ASP A 186 -21.75 17.29 -25.60
C ASP A 186 -21.35 16.06 -24.79
N ASN A 187 -20.16 15.55 -25.03
CA ASN A 187 -19.67 14.33 -24.39
C ASN A 187 -18.33 14.56 -23.73
N THR A 188 -18.09 13.89 -22.61
CA THR A 188 -16.82 13.90 -21.92
C THR A 188 -16.09 12.57 -22.15
N LEU A 189 -14.91 12.64 -22.76
CA LEU A 189 -13.97 11.52 -22.81
C LEU A 189 -13.04 11.61 -21.62
N GLN A 190 -12.92 10.52 -20.87
CA GLN A 190 -11.95 10.32 -19.82
C GLN A 190 -10.99 9.21 -20.22
N VAL A 191 -9.72 9.44 -20.09
CA VAL A 191 -8.69 8.41 -20.30
C VAL A 191 -7.80 8.33 -19.06
N VAL A 192 -7.75 7.14 -18.48
CA VAL A 192 -6.87 6.82 -17.35
C VAL A 192 -5.73 5.95 -17.86
N VAL A 193 -4.52 6.47 -17.78
CA VAL A 193 -3.32 5.82 -18.31
C VAL A 193 -2.50 5.27 -17.16
N TYR A 194 -2.05 4.03 -17.29
CA TYR A 194 -1.17 3.35 -16.37
C TYR A 194 0.13 2.97 -17.06
N ASP A 195 1.25 3.21 -16.40
CA ASP A 195 2.54 2.65 -16.81
C ASP A 195 2.77 1.25 -16.23
N ALA A 196 3.91 0.63 -16.59
CA ALA A 196 4.26 -0.72 -16.16
C ALA A 196 4.47 -0.86 -14.64
N MET A 197 4.62 0.25 -13.92
CA MET A 197 4.71 0.29 -12.47
C MET A 197 3.39 0.73 -11.81
N LEU A 198 2.30 0.81 -12.57
CA LEU A 198 0.98 1.27 -12.13
C LEU A 198 0.93 2.74 -11.71
N ASN A 199 1.93 3.57 -12.04
CA ASN A 199 1.76 5.01 -11.92
C ASN A 199 0.62 5.44 -12.83
N ARG A 200 -0.25 6.32 -12.31
CA ARG A 200 -1.53 6.69 -12.95
C ARG A 200 -1.56 8.15 -13.34
N THR A 201 -2.04 8.42 -14.54
CA THR A 201 -2.43 9.77 -14.99
C THR A 201 -3.81 9.73 -15.61
N GLU A 202 -4.60 10.76 -15.31
CA GLU A 202 -5.95 10.93 -15.86
C GLU A 202 -5.99 12.19 -16.71
N VAL A 203 -6.56 12.08 -17.91
CA VAL A 203 -6.79 13.19 -18.83
C VAL A 203 -8.21 13.16 -19.35
N ASN A 204 -8.82 14.33 -19.45
CA ASN A 204 -10.20 14.51 -19.88
C ASN A 204 -10.26 15.49 -21.04
N THR A 205 -11.21 15.29 -21.95
CA THR A 205 -11.57 16.27 -22.99
C THR A 205 -13.06 16.19 -23.28
N MET A 206 -13.58 17.28 -23.81
CA MET A 206 -14.96 17.33 -24.31
C MET A 206 -14.95 17.21 -25.83
N PHE A 207 -15.95 16.57 -26.41
CA PHE A 207 -16.19 16.49 -27.85
C PHE A 207 -17.67 16.51 -28.18
N ILE A 208 -18.01 16.97 -29.37
CA ILE A 208 -19.37 17.14 -29.83
C ILE A 208 -19.67 16.08 -30.89
N VAL A 209 -20.86 15.50 -30.81
CA VAL A 209 -21.34 14.52 -31.82
C VAL A 209 -22.61 15.07 -32.49
N ASP A 210 -22.60 15.10 -33.83
CA ASP A 210 -23.69 15.53 -34.67
C ASP A 210 -24.53 14.35 -35.21
#